data_7139895cb38632a41e4a76e656f0dbb5
#
_entry.id   7139895cb38632a41e4a76e656f0dbb5
#
_cell.length_a   1.000
_cell.length_b   1.000
_cell.length_c   1.000
_cell.angle_alpha   90.00
_cell.angle_beta   90.00
_cell.angle_gamma   90.00
#
_symmetry.space_group_name_H-M   'P 1'
#
loop_
_entity.id
_entity.type
_entity.pdbx_description
1 polymer ?
#
loop_
_entity_poly.entity_id
_entity_poly.type
_entity_poly.pdbx_seq_one_letter_code
_entity_poly.pdbx_strand_id
1 'polypeptide(L)'
;MAALDDGAIDHRQTIAALRRELDQRTAERDEALAQQLATSEILGLISRSPTDTQPVFEAIVARAAALCEAEFSAVARLEDGLLHVVAVHSMSPEETAVFHSLFPRPPARNFTMGRAFVDAQPVHFEDVLSARL
;
A
#
# COMPACT_ATOMS: atom_id res chain seq x y z
N MET A 1 50.31 26.92 18.28
CA MET A 1 49.34 27.51 17.31
C MET A 1 48.85 26.49 16.32
N ALA A 2 49.67 25.65 15.71
CA ALA A 2 49.21 24.58 14.78
C ALA A 2 48.28 23.56 15.44
N ALA A 3 48.50 23.21 16.71
CA ALA A 3 47.63 22.24 17.42
C ALA A 3 46.19 22.75 17.66
N LEU A 4 45.98 24.06 17.75
CA LEU A 4 44.63 24.65 17.89
C LEU A 4 43.82 24.59 16.59
N ASP A 5 44.51 24.76 15.45
CA ASP A 5 43.87 24.68 14.13
C ASP A 5 43.45 23.25 13.81
N ASP A 6 44.29 22.27 14.16
CA ASP A 6 43.98 20.83 14.00
C ASP A 6 42.78 20.41 14.85
N GLY A 7 42.66 20.89 16.08
CA GLY A 7 41.51 20.64 16.95
C GLY A 7 40.22 21.25 16.42
N ALA A 8 40.28 22.45 15.82
CA ALA A 8 39.12 23.10 15.23
C ALA A 8 38.61 22.35 13.97
N ILE A 9 39.52 21.82 13.15
CA ILE A 9 39.17 21.02 11.98
C ILE A 9 38.49 19.72 12.40
N ASP A 10 39.02 19.03 13.42
CA ASP A 10 38.42 17.80 13.96
C ASP A 10 37.01 18.03 14.50
N HIS A 11 36.79 19.15 15.20
CA HIS A 11 35.47 19.53 15.71
C HIS A 11 34.48 19.79 14.59
N ARG A 12 34.89 20.46 13.52
CA ARG A 12 34.03 20.69 12.35
C ARG A 12 33.62 19.40 11.66
N GLN A 13 34.56 18.47 11.47
CA GLN A 13 34.31 17.15 10.89
C GLN A 13 33.36 16.33 11.76
N THR A 14 33.54 16.35 13.06
CA THR A 14 32.66 15.67 14.03
C THR A 14 31.24 16.23 13.98
N ILE A 15 31.09 17.56 13.94
CA ILE A 15 29.78 18.22 13.84
C ILE A 15 29.09 17.84 12.53
N ALA A 16 29.82 17.83 11.40
CA ALA A 16 29.27 17.44 10.10
C ALA A 16 28.82 15.97 10.09
N ALA A 17 29.60 15.06 10.69
CA ALA A 17 29.24 13.66 10.81
C ALA A 17 28.00 13.46 11.69
N LEU A 18 27.90 14.16 12.82
CA LEU A 18 26.75 14.11 13.71
C LEU A 18 25.47 14.65 13.04
N ARG A 19 25.58 15.71 12.25
CA ARG A 19 24.44 16.26 11.50
C ARG A 19 23.93 15.27 10.48
N ARG A 20 24.81 14.59 9.74
CA ARG A 20 24.40 13.56 8.78
C ARG A 20 23.69 12.41 9.46
N GLU A 21 24.21 11.98 10.61
CA GLU A 21 23.59 10.91 11.39
C GLU A 21 22.20 11.31 11.90
N LEU A 22 22.05 12.55 12.40
CA LEU A 22 20.76 13.07 12.83
C LEU A 22 19.76 13.17 11.68
N ASP A 23 20.18 13.66 10.51
CA ASP A 23 19.31 13.77 9.34
C ASP A 23 18.83 12.38 8.88
N GLN A 24 19.71 11.39 8.89
CA GLN A 24 19.37 10.02 8.56
C GLN A 24 18.37 9.42 9.56
N ARG A 25 18.60 9.59 10.86
CA ARG A 25 17.67 9.13 11.90
C ARG A 25 16.32 9.81 11.83
N THR A 26 16.30 11.10 11.51
CA THR A 26 15.07 11.86 11.35
C THR A 26 14.27 11.35 10.16
N ALA A 27 14.92 11.07 9.03
CA ALA A 27 14.26 10.49 7.84
C ALA A 27 13.67 9.12 8.14
N GLU A 28 14.41 8.24 8.81
CA GLU A 28 13.94 6.90 9.22
C GLU A 28 12.74 7.00 10.17
N ARG A 29 12.80 7.93 11.12
CA ARG A 29 11.71 8.17 12.07
C ARG A 29 10.45 8.69 11.38
N ASP A 30 10.58 9.62 10.44
CA ASP A 30 9.46 10.17 9.69
C ASP A 30 8.77 9.11 8.85
N GLU A 31 9.54 8.21 8.22
CA GLU A 31 9.00 7.08 7.47
C GLU A 31 8.24 6.10 8.39
N ALA A 32 8.81 5.75 9.53
CA ALA A 32 8.16 4.89 10.52
C ALA A 32 6.86 5.50 11.06
N LEU A 33 6.86 6.81 11.33
CA LEU A 33 5.66 7.53 11.78
C LEU A 33 4.58 7.55 10.70
N ALA A 34 4.94 7.75 9.43
CA ALA A 34 3.98 7.72 8.32
C ALA A 34 3.31 6.36 8.21
N GLN A 35 4.06 5.27 8.33
CA GLN A 35 3.50 3.90 8.32
C GLN A 35 2.59 3.65 9.53
N GLN A 36 2.98 4.11 10.71
CA GLN A 36 2.18 3.98 11.92
C GLN A 36 0.87 4.76 11.83
N LEU A 37 0.89 5.99 11.28
CA LEU A 37 -0.30 6.79 11.07
C LEU A 37 -1.27 6.13 10.10
N ALA A 38 -0.78 5.56 8.99
CA ALA A 38 -1.61 4.83 8.04
C ALA A 38 -2.31 3.64 8.71
N THR A 39 -1.59 2.85 9.50
CA THR A 39 -2.15 1.72 10.27
C THR A 39 -3.19 2.21 11.28
N SER A 40 -2.92 3.32 11.98
CA SER A 40 -3.83 3.91 12.96
C SER A 40 -5.12 4.41 12.32
N GLU A 41 -5.08 4.98 11.13
CA GLU A 41 -6.27 5.39 10.38
C GLU A 41 -7.19 4.21 10.09
N ILE A 42 -6.64 3.10 9.62
CA ILE A 42 -7.40 1.86 9.32
C ILE A 42 -8.02 1.31 10.60
N LEU A 43 -7.26 1.19 11.67
CA LEU A 43 -7.75 0.74 12.96
C LEU A 43 -8.83 1.66 13.53
N GLY A 44 -8.68 2.97 13.35
CA GLY A 44 -9.68 3.95 13.73
C GLY A 44 -11.00 3.77 13.00
N LEU A 45 -10.96 3.47 11.70
CA LEU A 45 -12.15 3.19 10.89
C LEU A 45 -12.87 1.92 11.36
N ILE A 46 -12.12 0.86 11.66
CA ILE A 46 -12.68 -0.40 12.20
C ILE A 46 -13.38 -0.14 13.53
N SER A 47 -12.78 0.65 14.43
CA SER A 47 -13.34 0.98 15.73
C SER A 47 -14.60 1.85 15.67
N ARG A 48 -14.66 2.77 14.68
CA ARG A 48 -15.80 3.68 14.51
C ARG A 48 -17.01 3.03 13.83
N SER A 49 -16.77 2.03 12.99
CA SER A 49 -17.81 1.40 12.18
C SER A 49 -17.76 -0.12 12.33
N PRO A 50 -18.08 -0.66 13.52
CA PRO A 50 -17.94 -2.09 13.77
C PRO A 50 -18.88 -2.96 12.94
N THR A 51 -19.99 -2.42 12.42
CA THR A 51 -20.95 -3.14 11.59
C THR A 51 -20.86 -2.81 10.11
N ASP A 52 -20.28 -1.67 9.75
CA ASP A 52 -20.10 -1.24 8.37
C ASP A 52 -18.62 -1.36 7.99
N THR A 53 -18.32 -2.30 7.09
CA THR A 53 -16.95 -2.57 6.63
C THR A 53 -16.56 -1.76 5.38
N GLN A 54 -17.51 -1.08 4.75
CA GLN A 54 -17.26 -0.34 3.51
C GLN A 54 -16.18 0.74 3.64
N PRO A 55 -16.18 1.61 4.66
CA PRO A 55 -15.12 2.59 4.82
C PRO A 55 -13.73 1.97 4.98
N VAL A 56 -13.65 0.78 5.59
CA VAL A 56 -12.39 0.03 5.75
C VAL A 56 -11.86 -0.43 4.39
N PHE A 57 -12.71 -1.00 3.55
CA PHE A 57 -12.32 -1.45 2.21
C PHE A 57 -11.92 -0.28 1.32
N GLU A 58 -12.61 0.83 1.39
CA GLU A 58 -12.25 2.04 0.65
C GLU A 58 -10.88 2.58 1.08
N ALA A 59 -10.57 2.57 2.36
CA ALA A 59 -9.27 2.96 2.88
C ALA A 59 -8.16 1.99 2.43
N ILE A 60 -8.44 0.69 2.43
CA ILE A 60 -7.48 -0.34 1.99
C ILE A 60 -7.09 -0.14 0.52
N VAL A 61 -8.06 0.04 -0.38
CA VAL A 61 -7.75 0.20 -1.81
C VAL A 61 -7.00 1.51 -2.07
N ALA A 62 -7.34 2.58 -1.39
CA ALA A 62 -6.64 3.85 -1.53
C ALA A 62 -5.18 3.74 -1.06
N ARG A 63 -4.95 3.11 0.09
CA ARG A 63 -3.60 2.92 0.63
C ARG A 63 -2.78 1.94 -0.19
N ALA A 64 -3.38 0.86 -0.67
CA ALA A 64 -2.71 -0.11 -1.53
C ALA A 64 -2.23 0.55 -2.83
N ALA A 65 -3.07 1.34 -3.48
CA ALA A 65 -2.69 2.07 -4.68
C ALA A 65 -1.53 3.04 -4.42
N ALA A 66 -1.57 3.78 -3.32
CA ALA A 66 -0.52 4.72 -2.95
C ALA A 66 0.81 4.01 -2.64
N LEU A 67 0.78 2.93 -1.86
CA LEU A 67 1.99 2.20 -1.46
C LEU A 67 2.65 1.47 -2.63
N CYS A 68 1.86 0.95 -3.57
CA CYS A 68 2.38 0.24 -4.74
C CYS A 68 2.60 1.15 -5.95
N GLU A 69 2.30 2.45 -5.84
CA GLU A 69 2.33 3.40 -6.96
C GLU A 69 1.50 2.88 -8.15
N ALA A 70 0.36 2.28 -7.85
CA ALA A 70 -0.54 1.69 -8.84
C ALA A 70 -1.48 2.75 -9.41
N GLU A 71 -1.85 2.59 -10.68
CA GLU A 71 -2.82 3.48 -11.33
C GLU A 71 -4.22 3.30 -10.76
N PHE A 72 -4.57 2.08 -10.41
CA PHE A 72 -5.85 1.75 -9.78
C PHE A 72 -5.68 0.58 -8.83
N SER A 73 -6.66 0.36 -7.97
CA SER A 73 -6.72 -0.81 -7.11
C SER A 73 -8.17 -1.22 -6.87
N ALA A 74 -8.35 -2.47 -6.52
CA ALA A 74 -9.66 -3.02 -6.18
C ALA A 74 -9.50 -4.11 -5.12
N VAL A 75 -10.54 -4.29 -4.30
CA VAL A 75 -10.59 -5.40 -3.35
C VAL A 75 -11.88 -6.19 -3.57
N ALA A 76 -11.75 -7.50 -3.52
CA ALA A 76 -12.86 -8.42 -3.60
C ALA A 76 -12.93 -9.27 -2.33
N ARG A 77 -14.15 -9.65 -1.97
CA ARG A 77 -14.43 -10.50 -0.81
C ARG A 77 -15.17 -11.74 -1.26
N LEU A 78 -14.82 -12.88 -0.69
CA LEU A 78 -15.58 -14.11 -0.90
C LEU A 78 -16.81 -14.12 0.00
N GLU A 79 -17.98 -14.27 -0.61
CA GLU A 79 -19.25 -14.37 0.09
C GLU A 79 -20.15 -15.35 -0.67
N ASP A 80 -20.68 -16.33 0.01
CA ASP A 80 -21.53 -17.39 -0.57
C ASP A 80 -20.89 -18.09 -1.77
N GLY A 81 -19.59 -18.32 -1.73
CA GLY A 81 -18.84 -18.99 -2.80
C GLY A 81 -18.52 -18.11 -4.01
N LEU A 82 -18.85 -16.84 -3.96
CA LEU A 82 -18.62 -15.87 -5.05
C LEU A 82 -17.71 -14.75 -4.61
N LEU A 83 -16.84 -14.31 -5.51
CA LEU A 83 -16.02 -13.13 -5.32
C LEU A 83 -16.84 -11.88 -5.68
N HIS A 84 -17.00 -10.98 -4.72
CA HIS A 84 -17.66 -9.69 -4.89
C HIS A 84 -16.63 -8.57 -4.82
N VAL A 85 -16.62 -7.68 -5.79
CA VAL A 85 -15.81 -6.46 -5.70
C VAL A 85 -16.50 -5.51 -4.73
N VAL A 86 -15.83 -5.17 -3.65
CA VAL A 86 -16.40 -4.36 -2.57
C VAL A 86 -15.89 -2.92 -2.57
N ALA A 87 -14.72 -2.67 -3.18
CA ALA A 87 -14.21 -1.30 -3.35
C ALA A 87 -13.25 -1.24 -4.53
N VAL A 88 -13.21 -0.07 -5.18
CA VAL A 88 -12.28 0.26 -6.25
C VAL A 88 -11.70 1.65 -6.00
N HIS A 89 -10.50 1.92 -6.52
CA HIS A 89 -9.84 3.21 -6.38
C HIS A 89 -9.21 3.63 -7.71
N SER A 90 -9.41 4.90 -8.09
CA SER A 90 -8.86 5.52 -9.31
C SER A 90 -9.30 4.84 -10.62
N MET A 91 -10.49 4.28 -10.63
CA MET A 91 -11.12 3.80 -11.86
C MET A 91 -12.13 4.83 -12.36
N SER A 92 -12.21 5.00 -13.69
CA SER A 92 -13.28 5.79 -14.29
C SER A 92 -14.66 5.15 -14.06
N PRO A 93 -15.78 5.89 -14.14
CA PRO A 93 -17.11 5.29 -14.03
C PRO A 93 -17.36 4.17 -15.05
N GLU A 94 -16.82 4.30 -16.27
CA GLU A 94 -16.93 3.32 -17.33
C GLU A 94 -16.15 2.04 -17.00
N GLU A 95 -14.89 2.18 -16.55
CA GLU A 95 -14.07 1.04 -16.12
C GLU A 95 -14.68 0.34 -14.92
N THR A 96 -15.20 1.10 -13.96
CA THR A 96 -15.88 0.57 -12.79
C THR A 96 -17.12 -0.23 -13.18
N ALA A 97 -17.91 0.27 -14.12
CA ALA A 97 -19.09 -0.44 -14.62
C ALA A 97 -18.72 -1.77 -15.28
N VAL A 98 -17.68 -1.78 -16.11
CA VAL A 98 -17.18 -3.01 -16.74
C VAL A 98 -16.70 -4.00 -15.67
N PHE A 99 -15.94 -3.52 -14.71
CA PHE A 99 -15.41 -4.36 -13.64
C PHE A 99 -16.53 -4.98 -12.80
N HIS A 100 -17.54 -4.20 -12.43
CA HIS A 100 -18.71 -4.70 -11.70
C HIS A 100 -19.57 -5.65 -12.54
N SER A 101 -19.57 -5.53 -13.87
CA SER A 101 -20.28 -6.47 -14.74
C SER A 101 -19.66 -7.86 -14.75
N LEU A 102 -18.38 -7.98 -14.46
CA LEU A 102 -17.66 -9.25 -14.38
C LEU A 102 -17.85 -9.97 -13.05
N PHE A 103 -18.33 -9.27 -12.03
CA PHE A 103 -18.54 -9.80 -10.68
C PHE A 103 -20.02 -9.63 -10.26
N PRO A 104 -20.51 -10.43 -9.31
CA PRO A 104 -19.82 -11.53 -8.62
C PRO A 104 -19.57 -12.73 -9.52
N ARG A 105 -18.53 -13.48 -9.24
CA ARG A 105 -18.19 -14.71 -9.96
C ARG A 105 -17.46 -15.71 -9.07
N PRO A 106 -17.55 -17.03 -9.36
CA PRO A 106 -16.79 -18.00 -8.59
C PRO A 106 -15.28 -17.81 -8.77
N PRO A 107 -14.47 -18.09 -7.75
CA PRO A 107 -13.02 -18.11 -7.89
C PRO A 107 -12.62 -19.17 -8.94
N ALA A 108 -11.73 -18.78 -9.86
CA ALA A 108 -11.21 -19.67 -10.88
C ALA A 108 -9.82 -19.20 -11.30
N ARG A 109 -9.03 -20.10 -11.86
CA ARG A 109 -7.65 -19.80 -12.24
C ARG A 109 -7.53 -19.03 -13.56
N ASN A 110 -8.63 -18.78 -14.23
CA ASN A 110 -8.65 -18.08 -15.53
C ASN A 110 -8.68 -16.55 -15.42
N PHE A 111 -8.59 -16.00 -14.20
CA PHE A 111 -8.44 -14.56 -13.97
C PHE A 111 -7.61 -14.32 -12.72
N THR A 112 -6.96 -13.16 -12.64
CA THR A 112 -5.91 -12.87 -11.65
C THR A 112 -6.36 -13.01 -10.20
N MET A 113 -7.47 -12.36 -9.82
CA MET A 113 -7.99 -12.43 -8.46
C MET A 113 -8.41 -13.86 -8.09
N GLY A 114 -9.08 -14.54 -8.99
CA GLY A 114 -9.52 -15.92 -8.78
C GLY A 114 -8.35 -16.86 -8.60
N ARG A 115 -7.30 -16.69 -9.40
CA ARG A 115 -6.09 -17.50 -9.30
C ARG A 115 -5.37 -17.28 -7.98
N ALA A 116 -5.24 -16.04 -7.54
CA ALA A 116 -4.64 -15.72 -6.24
C ALA A 116 -5.43 -16.34 -5.10
N PHE A 117 -6.75 -16.32 -5.19
CA PHE A 117 -7.63 -16.94 -4.20
C PHE A 117 -7.51 -18.47 -4.17
N VAL A 118 -7.60 -19.12 -5.35
CA VAL A 118 -7.54 -20.59 -5.46
C VAL A 118 -6.19 -21.12 -5.00
N ASP A 119 -5.10 -20.49 -5.41
CA ASP A 119 -3.75 -20.92 -5.08
C ASP A 119 -3.29 -20.43 -3.69
N ALA A 120 -4.06 -19.52 -3.06
CA ALA A 120 -3.73 -18.87 -1.78
C ALA A 120 -2.32 -18.26 -1.78
N GLN A 121 -1.92 -17.65 -2.90
CA GLN A 121 -0.61 -17.06 -3.10
C GLN A 121 -0.73 -15.77 -3.91
N PRO A 122 0.19 -14.81 -3.70
CA PRO A 122 0.27 -13.63 -4.56
C PRO A 122 0.52 -14.02 -6.00
N VAL A 123 -0.11 -13.31 -6.93
CA VAL A 123 0.09 -13.49 -8.37
C VAL A 123 0.55 -12.15 -8.94
N HIS A 124 1.64 -12.17 -9.69
CA HIS A 124 2.21 -11.00 -10.32
C HIS A 124 2.44 -11.25 -11.81
N PHE A 125 2.01 -10.33 -12.65
CA PHE A 125 2.29 -10.31 -14.07
C PHE A 125 2.91 -8.97 -14.44
N GLU A 126 3.96 -8.98 -15.25
CA GLU A 126 4.55 -7.75 -15.77
C GLU A 126 3.61 -7.03 -16.72
N ASP A 127 2.90 -7.79 -17.54
CA ASP A 127 1.89 -7.28 -18.48
C ASP A 127 0.67 -8.19 -18.47
N VAL A 128 -0.42 -7.66 -17.92
CA VAL A 128 -1.70 -8.40 -17.79
C VAL A 128 -2.28 -8.74 -19.16
N LEU A 129 -2.07 -7.88 -20.16
CA LEU A 129 -2.61 -8.09 -21.50
C LEU A 129 -1.93 -9.24 -22.24
N SER A 130 -0.66 -9.53 -21.92
CA SER A 130 0.07 -10.66 -22.50
C SER A 130 0.03 -11.92 -21.65
N ALA A 131 -0.55 -11.86 -20.46
CA ALA A 131 -0.62 -13.00 -19.55
C ALA A 131 -1.63 -14.03 -20.04
N ARG A 132 -1.23 -15.31 -20.06
CA ARG A 132 -2.12 -16.44 -20.31
C ARG A 132 -2.52 -17.05 -18.97
N LEU A 133 -3.78 -16.93 -18.66
CA LEU A 133 -4.36 -17.47 -17.43
C LEU A 133 -4.97 -18.85 -17.65
#